data_73b9fad9983b1654226512bf6fd0873d
#
_entry.id   73b9fad9983b1654226512bf6fd0873d
#
_cell.length_a   1.000
_cell.length_b   1.000
_cell.length_c   1.000
_cell.angle_alpha   90.00
_cell.angle_beta   90.00
_cell.angle_gamma   90.00
#
_symmetry.space_group_name_H-M   'P 1'
#
loop_
_entity.id
_entity.type
_entity.pdbx_description
1 polymer ?
#
loop_
_entity_poly.entity_id
_entity_poly.type
_entity_poly.pdbx_seq_one_letter_code
_entity_poly.pdbx_strand_id
1 'polypeptide(L)'
;MENTLKVFVLNMRGQPLMPCSPPKARKLLRAGKAVPVRRTPFVIQLTVPTGETKQPITLGVDAGYKHVGLSATTAKEELLASEVELRQDVTGLLSNRLALRRARRNRKTRYRAPRFDNRVRSKHKGWLAPSVENRIQAHISRIEAVCRVLPITKIVIE
;
A
#
# COMPACT_ATOMS: atom_id res chain seq x y z
N MET A 1 -22.59 13.18 -2.03
CA MET A 1 -22.37 12.19 -3.11
C MET A 1 -22.44 10.82 -2.47
N GLU A 2 -23.35 9.96 -2.90
CA GLU A 2 -23.46 8.61 -2.37
C GLU A 2 -22.22 7.82 -2.77
N ASN A 3 -21.45 7.42 -1.78
CA ASN A 3 -20.27 6.59 -1.97
C ASN A 3 -20.70 5.17 -2.35
N THR A 4 -20.97 4.95 -3.63
CA THR A 4 -21.49 3.67 -4.11
C THR A 4 -20.36 2.66 -4.05
N LEU A 5 -20.43 1.71 -3.13
CA LEU A 5 -19.47 0.60 -3.00
C LEU A 5 -19.19 -0.02 -4.36
N LYS A 6 -17.93 -0.09 -4.74
CA LYS A 6 -17.47 -0.75 -5.98
C LYS A 6 -16.82 -2.08 -5.66
N VAL A 7 -16.97 -3.02 -6.59
CA VAL A 7 -16.29 -4.32 -6.53
C VAL A 7 -15.19 -4.32 -7.59
N PHE A 8 -13.96 -4.58 -7.17
CA PHE A 8 -12.82 -4.63 -8.07
C PHE A 8 -12.80 -5.93 -8.86
N VAL A 9 -12.41 -5.84 -10.11
CA VAL A 9 -12.48 -6.95 -11.06
C VAL A 9 -11.12 -7.16 -11.69
N LEU A 10 -10.68 -8.40 -11.72
CA LEU A 10 -9.49 -8.84 -12.44
C LEU A 10 -9.92 -9.71 -13.64
N ASN A 11 -9.16 -9.65 -14.73
CA ASN A 11 -9.33 -10.58 -15.85
C ASN A 11 -8.80 -11.98 -15.50
N MET A 12 -8.91 -12.94 -16.41
CA MET A 12 -8.38 -14.31 -16.25
C MET A 12 -6.87 -14.34 -15.96
N ARG A 13 -6.12 -13.33 -16.43
CA ARG A 13 -4.66 -13.20 -16.26
C ARG A 13 -4.27 -12.47 -14.97
N GLY A 14 -5.25 -12.09 -14.13
CA GLY A 14 -4.99 -11.32 -12.89
C GLY A 14 -4.75 -9.82 -13.10
N GLN A 15 -4.98 -9.30 -14.32
CA GLN A 15 -4.81 -7.86 -14.59
C GLN A 15 -6.06 -7.09 -14.19
N PRO A 16 -5.95 -5.86 -13.65
CA PRO A 16 -7.09 -5.07 -13.23
C PRO A 16 -7.93 -4.58 -14.41
N LEU A 17 -9.23 -4.69 -14.24
CA LEU A 17 -10.28 -4.15 -15.10
C LEU A 17 -11.03 -3.03 -14.38
N MET A 18 -11.96 -2.39 -15.10
CA MET A 18 -12.87 -1.42 -14.48
C MET A 18 -13.72 -2.08 -13.40
N PRO A 19 -13.90 -1.43 -12.24
CA PRO A 19 -14.72 -1.96 -11.17
C PRO A 19 -16.19 -2.04 -11.59
N CYS A 20 -16.94 -2.90 -10.95
CA CYS A 20 -18.37 -3.06 -11.21
C CYS A 20 -19.22 -2.82 -9.96
N SER A 21 -20.51 -2.66 -10.17
CA SER A 21 -21.48 -2.55 -9.08
C SER A 21 -21.65 -3.90 -8.35
N PRO A 22 -21.97 -3.90 -7.03
CA PRO A 22 -22.19 -5.12 -6.27
C PRO A 22 -23.26 -6.05 -6.85
N PRO A 23 -24.38 -5.57 -7.43
CA PRO A 23 -25.35 -6.45 -8.10
C PRO A 23 -24.75 -7.20 -9.28
N LYS A 24 -23.92 -6.53 -10.10
CA LYS A 24 -23.24 -7.15 -11.25
C LYS A 24 -22.25 -8.23 -10.77
N ALA A 25 -21.46 -7.93 -9.74
CA ALA A 25 -20.53 -8.90 -9.13
C ALA A 25 -21.27 -10.16 -8.64
N ARG A 26 -22.41 -10.00 -7.93
CA ARG A 26 -23.24 -11.12 -7.47
C ARG A 26 -23.74 -11.99 -8.61
N LYS A 27 -24.18 -11.40 -9.73
CA LYS A 27 -24.60 -12.14 -10.92
C LYS A 27 -23.46 -12.95 -11.50
N LEU A 28 -22.26 -12.38 -11.62
CA LEU A 28 -21.06 -13.07 -12.13
C LEU A 28 -20.65 -14.25 -11.25
N LEU A 29 -20.65 -14.06 -9.94
CA LEU A 29 -20.35 -15.12 -8.97
C LEU A 29 -21.36 -16.26 -9.01
N ARG A 30 -22.68 -15.96 -9.03
CA ARG A 30 -23.75 -16.96 -9.14
C ARG A 30 -23.69 -17.74 -10.45
N ALA A 31 -23.31 -17.09 -11.54
CA ALA A 31 -23.17 -17.72 -12.86
C ALA A 31 -21.86 -18.53 -13.01
N GLY A 32 -21.02 -18.61 -12.00
CA GLY A 32 -19.70 -19.29 -12.08
C GLY A 32 -18.70 -18.59 -13.01
N LYS A 33 -19.00 -17.36 -13.47
CA LYS A 33 -18.15 -16.57 -14.38
C LYS A 33 -17.09 -15.74 -13.65
N ALA A 34 -17.08 -15.78 -12.33
CA ALA A 34 -16.07 -15.11 -11.50
C ALA A 34 -15.84 -15.90 -10.20
N VAL A 35 -14.66 -15.74 -9.62
CA VAL A 35 -14.29 -16.29 -8.30
C VAL A 35 -13.82 -15.16 -7.40
N PRO A 36 -14.10 -15.21 -6.07
CA PRO A 36 -13.57 -14.22 -5.14
C PRO A 36 -12.07 -14.48 -4.89
N VAL A 37 -11.24 -13.45 -5.02
CA VAL A 37 -9.77 -13.53 -4.83
C VAL A 37 -9.36 -12.85 -3.52
N ARG A 38 -10.02 -11.75 -3.17
CA ARG A 38 -9.67 -10.96 -2.00
C ARG A 38 -10.92 -10.43 -1.32
N ARG A 39 -10.91 -10.43 0.03
CA ARG A 39 -12.06 -9.98 0.83
C ARG A 39 -12.03 -8.48 1.10
N THR A 40 -10.87 -7.92 1.37
CA THR A 40 -10.71 -6.50 1.75
C THR A 40 -9.52 -5.87 1.02
N PRO A 41 -9.74 -4.92 0.08
CA PRO A 41 -11.02 -4.62 -0.58
C PRO A 41 -11.56 -5.85 -1.32
N PHE A 42 -12.86 -5.86 -1.60
CA PHE A 42 -13.46 -7.03 -2.26
C PHE A 42 -13.09 -7.06 -3.73
N VAL A 43 -12.42 -8.14 -4.14
CA VAL A 43 -11.91 -8.35 -5.50
C VAL A 43 -12.39 -9.68 -6.02
N ILE A 44 -12.93 -9.68 -7.23
CA ILE A 44 -13.30 -10.88 -7.97
C ILE A 44 -12.42 -11.04 -9.22
N GLN A 45 -12.11 -12.27 -9.58
CA GLN A 45 -11.41 -12.59 -10.83
C GLN A 45 -12.36 -13.30 -11.79
N LEU A 46 -12.37 -12.86 -13.04
CA LEU A 46 -13.19 -13.48 -14.08
C LEU A 46 -12.56 -14.80 -14.52
N THR A 47 -13.42 -15.80 -14.75
CA THR A 47 -13.05 -17.12 -15.28
C THR A 47 -13.27 -17.22 -16.77
N VAL A 48 -13.91 -16.21 -17.37
CA VAL A 48 -14.24 -16.14 -18.80
C VAL A 48 -13.52 -14.95 -19.44
N PRO A 49 -13.12 -15.07 -20.72
CA PRO A 49 -12.54 -13.95 -21.45
C PRO A 49 -13.57 -12.83 -21.62
N THR A 50 -13.14 -11.60 -21.45
CA THR A 50 -13.96 -10.39 -21.61
C THR A 50 -13.17 -9.32 -22.34
N GLY A 51 -13.88 -8.35 -22.92
CA GLY A 51 -13.24 -7.14 -23.46
C GLY A 51 -12.47 -6.39 -22.39
N GLU A 52 -11.33 -5.85 -22.75
CA GLU A 52 -10.40 -5.16 -21.83
C GLU A 52 -10.47 -3.63 -21.98
N THR A 53 -11.63 -3.09 -22.38
CA THR A 53 -11.81 -1.64 -22.47
C THR A 53 -11.69 -0.99 -21.10
N LYS A 54 -10.75 -0.04 -20.97
CA LYS A 54 -10.45 0.67 -19.73
C LYS A 54 -10.65 2.16 -19.92
N GLN A 55 -11.21 2.82 -18.91
CA GLN A 55 -11.25 4.28 -18.86
C GLN A 55 -9.95 4.78 -18.21
N PRO A 56 -9.47 5.98 -18.55
CA PRO A 56 -8.33 6.57 -17.86
C PRO A 56 -8.69 6.85 -16.40
N ILE A 57 -7.84 6.39 -15.48
CA ILE A 57 -7.99 6.58 -14.05
C ILE A 57 -6.76 7.34 -13.53
N THR A 58 -7.01 8.44 -12.83
CA THR A 58 -5.98 9.19 -12.12
C THR A 58 -6.00 8.80 -10.64
N LEU A 59 -4.88 8.37 -10.11
CA LEU A 59 -4.68 8.15 -8.68
C LEU A 59 -4.04 9.40 -8.06
N GLY A 60 -4.78 10.11 -7.21
CA GLY A 60 -4.27 11.14 -6.32
C GLY A 60 -3.71 10.48 -5.05
N VAL A 61 -2.54 10.92 -4.64
CA VAL A 61 -1.83 10.44 -3.45
C VAL A 61 -1.45 11.65 -2.59
N ASP A 62 -2.05 11.77 -1.42
CA ASP A 62 -1.60 12.66 -0.36
C ASP A 62 -0.61 11.89 0.52
N ALA A 63 0.68 12.26 0.41
CA ALA A 63 1.77 11.54 1.07
C ALA A 63 2.08 12.11 2.45
N GLY A 64 1.10 12.11 3.35
CA GLY A 64 1.25 12.59 4.72
C GLY A 64 2.21 11.79 5.59
N TYR A 65 2.68 12.40 6.68
CA TYR A 65 3.64 11.78 7.60
C TYR A 65 3.05 10.62 8.41
N LYS A 66 1.80 10.74 8.84
CA LYS A 66 1.08 9.75 9.67
C LYS A 66 0.04 8.98 8.87
N HIS A 67 -0.54 9.61 7.89
CA HIS A 67 -1.64 9.11 7.07
C HIS A 67 -1.27 9.24 5.60
N VAL A 68 -1.77 8.33 4.79
CA VAL A 68 -1.69 8.41 3.33
C VAL A 68 -3.11 8.44 2.80
N GLY A 69 -3.47 9.54 2.15
CA GLY A 69 -4.72 9.66 1.41
C GLY A 69 -4.56 9.08 0.00
N LEU A 70 -5.52 8.30 -0.45
CA LEU A 70 -5.54 7.71 -1.79
C LEU A 70 -6.93 7.92 -2.39
N SER A 71 -7.00 8.60 -3.54
CA SER A 71 -8.23 8.81 -4.30
C SER A 71 -8.02 8.41 -5.74
N ALA A 72 -8.81 7.46 -6.25
CA ALA A 72 -8.79 7.04 -7.64
C ALA A 72 -10.03 7.55 -8.35
N THR A 73 -9.83 8.44 -9.32
CA THR A 73 -10.90 9.14 -10.02
C THR A 73 -10.87 8.88 -11.52
N THR A 74 -12.06 8.80 -12.11
CA THR A 74 -12.28 8.92 -13.55
C THR A 74 -12.80 10.32 -13.88
N ALA A 75 -13.00 10.64 -15.13
CA ALA A 75 -13.64 11.90 -15.54
C ALA A 75 -15.08 12.09 -14.96
N LYS A 76 -15.73 11.01 -14.51
CA LYS A 76 -17.15 11.03 -14.13
C LYS A 76 -17.37 10.76 -12.63
N GLU A 77 -16.55 9.92 -12.02
CA GLU A 77 -16.79 9.45 -10.66
C GLU A 77 -15.49 9.07 -9.94
N GLU A 78 -15.53 9.11 -8.62
CA GLU A 78 -14.51 8.54 -7.76
C GLU A 78 -14.77 7.04 -7.56
N LEU A 79 -13.76 6.23 -7.85
CA LEU A 79 -13.84 4.75 -7.77
C LEU A 79 -13.34 4.20 -6.45
N LEU A 80 -12.43 4.91 -5.81
CA LEU A 80 -11.82 4.56 -4.53
C LEU A 80 -11.45 5.83 -3.78
N ALA A 81 -11.88 5.93 -2.54
CA ALA A 81 -11.35 6.85 -1.54
C ALA A 81 -10.87 6.03 -0.34
N SER A 82 -9.66 6.25 0.11
CA SER A 82 -9.15 5.57 1.29
C SER A 82 -8.08 6.39 2.00
N GLU A 83 -8.09 6.33 3.32
CA GLU A 83 -7.05 6.84 4.17
C GLU A 83 -6.38 5.67 4.88
N VAL A 84 -5.06 5.65 4.89
CA VAL A 84 -4.27 4.59 5.51
C VAL A 84 -3.38 5.18 6.58
N GLU A 85 -3.58 4.78 7.82
CA GLU A 85 -2.69 5.14 8.92
C GLU A 85 -1.36 4.40 8.80
N LEU A 86 -0.26 5.14 8.81
CA LEU A 86 1.10 4.60 8.79
C LEU A 86 1.55 4.25 10.20
N ARG A 87 2.50 3.35 10.28
CA ARG A 87 3.10 2.90 11.53
C ARG A 87 3.77 4.05 12.30
N GLN A 88 3.37 4.29 13.54
CA GLN A 88 3.84 5.39 14.39
C GLN A 88 4.69 4.93 15.59
N ASP A 89 4.74 3.63 15.88
CA ASP A 89 5.40 3.05 17.06
C ASP A 89 6.94 2.94 16.95
N VAL A 90 7.51 3.24 15.79
CA VAL A 90 8.95 3.06 15.50
C VAL A 90 9.83 3.81 16.48
N THR A 91 9.47 5.04 16.84
CA THR A 91 10.25 5.87 17.78
C THR A 91 10.30 5.24 19.18
N GLY A 92 9.16 4.76 19.68
CA GLY A 92 9.07 4.05 20.97
C GLY A 92 9.89 2.75 20.97
N LEU A 93 9.80 1.97 19.91
CA LEU A 93 10.57 0.73 19.75
C LEU A 93 12.09 0.98 19.70
N LEU A 94 12.53 2.05 19.02
CA LEU A 94 13.94 2.44 19.00
C LEU A 94 14.44 2.89 20.36
N SER A 95 13.63 3.65 21.13
CA SER A 95 13.93 4.06 22.50
C SER A 95 14.06 2.85 23.42
N ASN A 96 13.12 1.93 23.40
CA ASN A 96 13.16 0.67 24.16
C ASN A 96 14.41 -0.15 23.81
N ARG A 97 14.73 -0.26 22.52
CA ARG A 97 15.94 -0.95 22.06
C ARG A 97 17.24 -0.28 22.56
N LEU A 98 17.25 1.05 22.65
CA LEU A 98 18.36 1.80 23.22
C LEU A 98 18.49 1.54 24.71
N ALA A 99 17.41 1.57 25.49
CA ALA A 99 17.37 1.28 26.91
C ALA A 99 17.87 -0.14 27.22
N LEU A 100 17.40 -1.14 26.48
CA LEU A 100 17.87 -2.53 26.62
C LEU A 100 19.38 -2.68 26.32
N ARG A 101 19.89 -1.96 25.31
CA ARG A 101 21.34 -1.96 25.01
C ARG A 101 22.15 -1.31 26.12
N ARG A 102 21.67 -0.20 26.70
CA ARG A 102 22.31 0.45 27.86
C ARG A 102 22.32 -0.49 29.06
N ALA A 103 21.20 -1.12 29.41
CA ALA A 103 21.11 -2.08 30.51
C ALA A 103 22.08 -3.26 30.34
N ARG A 104 22.22 -3.82 29.15
CA ARG A 104 23.19 -4.89 28.85
C ARG A 104 24.62 -4.45 29.04
N ARG A 105 25.01 -3.22 28.67
CA ARG A 105 26.35 -2.67 28.87
C ARG A 105 26.67 -2.47 30.36
N ASN A 106 25.67 -2.06 31.13
CA ASN A 106 25.87 -1.80 32.58
C ASN A 106 25.99 -3.08 33.40
N ARG A 107 25.62 -4.26 32.88
CA ARG A 107 25.72 -5.55 33.61
C ARG A 107 27.16 -6.05 33.83
N LYS A 108 28.18 -5.37 33.31
CA LYS A 108 29.61 -5.72 33.46
C LYS A 108 30.01 -7.15 33.03
N THR A 109 29.11 -7.91 32.42
CA THR A 109 29.33 -9.32 32.04
C THR A 109 30.17 -9.47 30.78
N ARG A 110 30.14 -8.48 29.88
CA ARG A 110 30.92 -8.47 28.64
C ARG A 110 31.08 -7.05 28.11
N TYR A 111 32.26 -6.52 28.20
CA TYR A 111 32.61 -5.24 27.58
C TYR A 111 32.96 -5.44 26.10
N ARG A 112 32.32 -4.68 25.22
CA ARG A 112 32.72 -4.53 23.82
C ARG A 112 33.04 -3.08 23.55
N ALA A 113 34.17 -2.83 22.93
CA ALA A 113 34.53 -1.48 22.49
C ALA A 113 33.43 -0.85 21.64
N PRO A 114 33.12 0.42 21.84
CA PRO A 114 32.11 1.09 21.00
C PRO A 114 32.58 1.16 19.55
N ARG A 115 31.68 0.83 18.62
CA ARG A 115 31.94 0.89 17.17
C ARG A 115 31.38 2.19 16.61
N PHE A 116 32.00 3.30 16.92
CA PHE A 116 31.52 4.61 16.47
C PHE A 116 31.77 4.89 14.98
N ASP A 117 32.89 4.43 14.45
CA ASP A 117 33.36 4.80 13.11
C ASP A 117 32.63 4.08 11.97
N ASN A 118 32.05 2.91 12.21
CA ASN A 118 31.42 2.11 11.17
C ASN A 118 30.13 2.68 10.60
N ARG A 119 29.59 3.79 11.13
CA ARG A 119 28.29 4.34 10.71
C ARG A 119 28.38 5.65 9.96
N VAL A 120 29.44 6.42 10.15
CA VAL A 120 29.57 7.73 9.51
C VAL A 120 30.36 7.62 8.20
N ARG A 121 31.45 6.85 8.19
CA ARG A 121 32.34 6.70 7.05
C ARG A 121 31.87 5.69 6.00
N SER A 122 31.01 4.73 6.37
CA SER A 122 30.49 3.71 5.46
C SER A 122 29.19 4.09 4.74
N LYS A 123 28.70 5.31 4.93
CA LYS A 123 27.49 5.77 4.25
C LYS A 123 27.81 6.15 2.81
N HIS A 124 27.20 5.44 1.86
CA HIS A 124 27.28 5.80 0.44
C HIS A 124 26.41 7.03 0.13
N LYS A 125 26.70 7.67 -0.99
CA LYS A 125 25.89 8.81 -1.48
C LYS A 125 24.42 8.37 -1.65
N GLY A 126 23.49 9.14 -1.10
CA GLY A 126 22.06 8.81 -1.11
C GLY A 126 21.59 7.85 -0.01
N TRP A 127 22.44 7.50 0.97
CA TRP A 127 22.01 6.69 2.10
C TRP A 127 20.90 7.38 2.91
N LEU A 128 19.84 6.65 3.15
CA LEU A 128 18.73 7.07 4.01
C LEU A 128 18.75 6.28 5.32
N ALA A 129 18.25 6.89 6.39
CA ALA A 129 18.04 6.17 7.63
C ALA A 129 16.99 5.06 7.41
N PRO A 130 17.18 3.84 7.95
CA PRO A 130 16.25 2.72 7.72
C PRO A 130 14.79 3.04 8.08
N SER A 131 14.55 3.93 9.04
CA SER A 131 13.20 4.38 9.40
C SER A 131 12.56 5.26 8.31
N VAL A 132 13.37 6.07 7.61
CA VAL A 132 12.92 6.92 6.49
C VAL A 132 12.66 6.04 5.28
N GLU A 133 13.58 5.15 4.96
CA GLU A 133 13.43 4.18 3.86
C GLU A 133 12.17 3.32 4.04
N ASN A 134 11.95 2.79 5.24
CA ASN A 134 10.75 2.01 5.56
C ASN A 134 9.47 2.82 5.34
N ARG A 135 9.47 4.11 5.67
CA ARG A 135 8.32 4.98 5.44
C ARG A 135 8.06 5.19 3.94
N ILE A 136 9.10 5.47 3.17
CA ILE A 136 8.98 5.59 1.70
C ILE A 136 8.41 4.30 1.11
N GLN A 137 8.95 3.15 1.52
CA GLN A 137 8.46 1.85 1.06
C GLN A 137 7.01 1.58 1.47
N ALA A 138 6.59 2.07 2.64
CA ALA A 138 5.19 1.98 3.06
C ALA A 138 4.25 2.76 2.13
N HIS A 139 4.61 3.97 1.71
CA HIS A 139 3.83 4.74 0.72
C HIS A 139 3.77 4.00 -0.62
N ILE A 140 4.93 3.59 -1.15
CA ILE A 140 5.01 2.86 -2.42
C ILE A 140 4.15 1.60 -2.39
N SER A 141 4.22 0.82 -1.31
CA SER A 141 3.43 -0.41 -1.16
C SER A 141 1.93 -0.16 -1.18
N ARG A 142 1.46 1.00 -0.67
CA ARG A 142 0.04 1.36 -0.71
C ARG A 142 -0.40 1.76 -2.12
N ILE A 143 0.42 2.53 -2.83
CA ILE A 143 0.18 2.88 -4.23
C ILE A 143 0.12 1.60 -5.09
N GLU A 144 1.09 0.71 -4.96
CA GLU A 144 1.11 -0.56 -5.67
C GLU A 144 -0.13 -1.43 -5.36
N ALA A 145 -0.59 -1.44 -4.10
CA ALA A 145 -1.78 -2.20 -3.72
C ALA A 145 -3.03 -1.70 -4.45
N VAL A 146 -3.13 -0.40 -4.73
CA VAL A 146 -4.22 0.17 -5.54
C VAL A 146 -4.03 -0.17 -7.02
N CYS A 147 -2.82 -0.05 -7.56
CA CYS A 147 -2.51 -0.38 -8.96
C CYS A 147 -2.77 -1.86 -9.29
N ARG A 148 -2.70 -2.76 -8.30
CA ARG A 148 -3.03 -4.19 -8.49
C ARG A 148 -4.52 -4.46 -8.65
N VAL A 149 -5.39 -3.55 -8.21
CA VAL A 149 -6.85 -3.73 -8.23
C VAL A 149 -7.59 -2.77 -9.16
N LEU A 150 -6.92 -1.68 -9.57
CA LEU A 150 -7.45 -0.68 -10.51
C LEU A 150 -6.47 -0.43 -11.65
N PRO A 151 -6.94 -0.27 -12.90
CA PRO A 151 -6.10 0.03 -14.05
C PRO A 151 -5.70 1.52 -14.06
N ILE A 152 -4.82 1.93 -13.15
CA ILE A 152 -4.34 3.31 -13.03
C ILE A 152 -3.53 3.68 -14.26
N THR A 153 -3.83 4.85 -14.85
CA THR A 153 -3.12 5.41 -16.01
C THR A 153 -2.19 6.56 -15.65
N LYS A 154 -2.52 7.31 -14.59
CA LYS A 154 -1.74 8.46 -14.12
C LYS A 154 -1.72 8.47 -12.59
N ILE A 155 -0.57 8.84 -12.02
CA ILE A 155 -0.42 9.06 -10.57
C ILE A 155 -0.04 10.52 -10.37
N VAL A 156 -0.72 11.18 -9.43
CA VAL A 156 -0.43 12.55 -8.98
C VAL A 156 -0.15 12.47 -7.50
N ILE A 157 0.97 13.03 -7.07
CA ILE A 157 1.40 13.04 -5.65
C ILE A 157 1.42 14.50 -5.21
N GLU A 158 0.80 14.76 -4.06
CA GLU A 158 0.75 16.04 -3.37
C GLU A 158 1.62 16.01 -2.09
#